data_28e94ad2b2de3d2fc07378e44ef6c603
#
_entry.id   28e94ad2b2de3d2fc07378e44ef6c603
#
_cell.length_a   1.000
_cell.length_b   1.000
_cell.length_c   1.000
_cell.angle_alpha   90.00
_cell.angle_beta   90.00
_cell.angle_gamma   90.00
#
_symmetry.space_group_name_H-M   'P 1'
#
loop_
_entity.id
_entity.type
_entity.pdbx_description
1 polymer ?
#
loop_
_entity_poly.entity_id
_entity_poly.type
_entity_poly.pdbx_seq_one_letter_code
_entity_poly.pdbx_strand_id
1 'polypeptide(L)'
;MASSMKSMLVLLGVTFAFALEPAPIAQAQVTLDVSKLTCGKLLSYKFTTAEKIAAWVSGYHNGKRGNTSLDTHGLIDNAKKLRNYCIRNSQTLVMDAVETVLGTAQ
;
A
#
# COMPACT_ATOMS: atom_id res chain seq x y z
N MET A 1 34.99 45.28 59.13
CA MET A 1 35.23 43.94 58.54
C MET A 1 34.23 43.69 57.47
N ALA A 2 34.65 43.80 56.25
CA ALA A 2 33.74 43.56 55.10
C ALA A 2 33.80 42.08 54.76
N SER A 3 32.77 41.33 55.00
CA SER A 3 32.65 39.96 54.47
C SER A 3 32.16 40.02 53.04
N SER A 4 33.08 39.72 52.17
CA SER A 4 32.76 39.59 50.75
C SER A 4 31.99 38.31 50.50
N MET A 5 30.69 38.42 50.36
CA MET A 5 29.90 37.35 49.83
C MET A 5 29.98 37.36 48.30
N LYS A 6 30.86 36.55 47.78
CA LYS A 6 30.87 36.25 46.36
C LYS A 6 29.70 35.33 46.06
N SER A 7 28.65 35.90 45.55
CA SER A 7 27.56 35.16 44.96
C SER A 7 28.10 34.45 43.70
N MET A 8 28.35 33.20 43.84
CA MET A 8 28.72 32.33 42.73
C MET A 8 27.43 31.97 42.01
N LEU A 9 27.09 32.71 40.95
CA LEU A 9 26.00 32.39 40.03
C LEU A 9 26.46 31.16 39.24
N VAL A 10 25.98 30.00 39.65
CA VAL A 10 26.11 28.80 38.86
C VAL A 10 25.04 28.88 37.78
N LEU A 11 25.42 29.33 36.61
CA LEU A 11 24.61 29.19 35.39
C LEU A 11 24.60 27.72 35.02
N LEU A 12 23.58 26.98 35.48
CA LEU A 12 23.23 25.67 34.93
C LEU A 12 22.74 25.90 33.51
N GLY A 13 23.67 25.83 32.56
CA GLY A 13 23.32 25.74 31.17
C GLY A 13 22.62 24.40 30.91
N VAL A 14 21.29 24.46 30.87
CA VAL A 14 20.53 23.34 30.38
C VAL A 14 20.73 23.28 28.87
N THR A 15 21.71 22.51 28.45
CA THR A 15 21.84 22.17 27.04
C THR A 15 20.69 21.22 26.71
N PHE A 16 19.62 21.77 26.14
CA PHE A 16 18.64 20.96 25.44
C PHE A 16 19.33 20.36 24.23
N ALA A 17 19.82 19.13 24.39
CA ALA A 17 20.17 18.33 23.25
C ALA A 17 18.85 17.96 22.55
N PHE A 18 18.49 18.70 21.50
CA PHE A 18 17.50 18.24 20.54
C PHE A 18 18.11 17.00 19.88
N ALA A 19 17.74 15.82 20.38
CA ALA A 19 17.95 14.60 19.65
C ALA A 19 17.13 14.75 18.36
N LEU A 20 17.81 14.99 17.24
CA LEU A 20 17.26 14.87 15.92
C LEU A 20 16.99 13.37 15.72
N GLU A 21 15.84 12.91 16.19
CA GLU A 21 15.34 11.60 15.76
C GLU A 21 15.11 11.71 14.26
N PRO A 22 15.68 10.79 13.45
CA PRO A 22 15.34 10.79 12.03
C PRO A 22 13.83 10.64 11.94
N ALA A 23 13.16 11.66 11.37
CA ALA A 23 11.74 11.58 11.08
C ALA A 23 11.50 10.27 10.31
N PRO A 24 10.51 9.42 10.69
CA PRO A 24 10.19 8.25 9.91
C PRO A 24 9.95 8.74 8.48
N ILE A 25 10.65 8.12 7.53
CA ILE A 25 10.46 8.41 6.11
C ILE A 25 8.98 8.09 5.85
N ALA A 26 8.16 9.14 5.73
CA ALA A 26 6.79 9.00 5.32
C ALA A 26 6.84 8.33 3.95
N GLN A 27 6.40 7.08 3.86
CA GLN A 27 6.22 6.43 2.58
C GLN A 27 5.23 7.27 1.81
N ALA A 28 5.66 7.86 0.69
CA ALA A 28 4.79 8.61 -0.18
C ALA A 28 3.59 7.73 -0.55
N GLN A 29 2.38 8.20 -0.26
CA GLN A 29 1.17 7.52 -0.69
C GLN A 29 1.17 7.52 -2.22
N VAL A 30 1.21 6.33 -2.80
CA VAL A 30 1.10 6.15 -4.24
C VAL A 30 -0.38 5.93 -4.57
N THR A 31 -0.94 6.88 -5.27
CA THR A 31 -2.27 6.71 -5.87
C THR A 31 -2.12 6.03 -7.21
N LEU A 32 -2.82 4.93 -7.40
CA LEU A 32 -2.78 4.14 -8.61
C LEU A 32 -4.12 4.23 -9.34
N ASP A 33 -4.10 4.64 -10.61
CA ASP A 33 -5.26 4.50 -11.48
C ASP A 33 -5.30 3.09 -12.08
N VAL A 34 -6.13 2.25 -11.50
CA VAL A 34 -6.22 0.82 -11.87
C VAL A 34 -6.77 0.64 -13.28
N SER A 35 -7.53 1.61 -13.81
CA SER A 35 -8.03 1.54 -15.19
C SER A 35 -6.92 1.57 -16.25
N LYS A 36 -5.74 2.06 -15.87
CA LYS A 36 -4.55 2.16 -16.74
C LYS A 36 -3.50 1.10 -16.43
N LEU A 37 -3.76 0.25 -15.45
CA LEU A 37 -2.80 -0.76 -15.00
C LEU A 37 -2.78 -1.92 -15.97
N THR A 38 -1.58 -2.23 -16.51
CA THR A 38 -1.36 -3.44 -17.32
C THR A 38 -1.04 -4.65 -16.45
N CYS A 39 -1.30 -5.84 -16.97
CA CYS A 39 -0.90 -7.09 -16.35
C CYS A 39 0.60 -7.14 -16.03
N GLY A 40 1.45 -6.70 -16.97
CA GLY A 40 2.89 -6.67 -16.76
C GLY A 40 3.29 -5.74 -15.60
N LYS A 41 2.63 -4.61 -15.47
CA LYS A 41 2.87 -3.69 -14.35
C LYS A 41 2.38 -4.28 -13.02
N LEU A 42 1.23 -4.94 -13.00
CA LEU A 42 0.73 -5.66 -11.83
C LEU A 42 1.77 -6.67 -11.31
N LEU A 43 2.34 -7.46 -12.22
CA LEU A 43 3.34 -8.48 -11.88
C LEU A 43 4.67 -7.88 -11.40
N SER A 44 4.96 -6.62 -11.70
CA SER A 44 6.16 -5.92 -11.24
C SER A 44 6.10 -5.50 -9.77
N TYR A 45 4.91 -5.48 -9.17
CA TYR A 45 4.76 -5.17 -7.75
C TYR A 45 5.15 -6.35 -6.86
N LYS A 46 5.50 -6.04 -5.61
CA LYS A 46 5.66 -7.09 -4.60
C LYS A 46 4.38 -7.92 -4.49
N PHE A 47 4.51 -9.19 -4.22
CA PHE A 47 3.39 -10.14 -4.16
C PHE A 47 2.22 -9.63 -3.31
N THR A 48 2.50 -9.13 -2.10
CA THR A 48 1.47 -8.59 -1.19
C THR A 48 0.72 -7.39 -1.76
N THR A 49 1.40 -6.53 -2.54
CA THR A 49 0.78 -5.39 -3.21
C THR A 49 -0.10 -5.86 -4.37
N ALA A 50 0.40 -6.80 -5.17
CA ALA A 50 -0.36 -7.38 -6.28
C ALA A 50 -1.64 -8.09 -5.78
N GLU A 51 -1.58 -8.80 -4.66
CA GLU A 51 -2.76 -9.41 -4.04
C GLU A 51 -3.81 -8.39 -3.59
N LYS A 52 -3.37 -7.29 -2.99
CA LYS A 52 -4.28 -6.21 -2.58
C LYS A 52 -4.97 -5.58 -3.79
N ILE A 53 -4.23 -5.34 -4.87
CA ILE A 53 -4.80 -4.83 -6.12
C ILE A 53 -5.80 -5.85 -6.69
N ALA A 54 -5.45 -7.12 -6.73
CA ALA A 54 -6.35 -8.17 -7.20
C ALA A 54 -7.65 -8.24 -6.38
N ALA A 55 -7.55 -8.14 -5.06
CA ALA A 55 -8.72 -8.11 -4.18
C ALA A 55 -9.59 -6.89 -4.46
N TRP A 56 -9.00 -5.71 -4.62
CA TRP A 56 -9.72 -4.49 -4.95
C TRP A 56 -10.45 -4.61 -6.30
N VAL A 57 -9.77 -5.10 -7.32
CA VAL A 57 -10.33 -5.26 -8.67
C VAL A 57 -11.45 -6.29 -8.68
N SER A 58 -11.30 -7.39 -7.94
CA SER A 58 -12.36 -8.38 -7.77
C SER A 58 -13.59 -7.80 -7.11
N GLY A 59 -13.41 -6.98 -6.07
CA GLY A 59 -14.50 -6.28 -5.40
C GLY A 59 -15.18 -5.26 -6.30
N TYR A 60 -14.43 -4.52 -7.08
CA TYR A 60 -14.97 -3.59 -8.07
C TYR A 60 -15.81 -4.32 -9.14
N HIS A 61 -15.30 -5.42 -9.68
CA HIS A 61 -15.99 -6.25 -10.65
C HIS A 61 -17.32 -6.78 -10.08
N ASN A 62 -17.31 -7.35 -8.87
CA ASN A 62 -18.49 -7.84 -8.20
C ASN A 62 -19.48 -6.72 -7.87
N GLY A 63 -18.98 -5.57 -7.44
CA GLY A 63 -19.80 -4.40 -7.12
C GLY A 63 -20.57 -3.87 -8.33
N LYS A 64 -19.94 -3.83 -9.50
CA LYS A 64 -20.61 -3.45 -10.76
C LYS A 64 -21.78 -4.37 -11.12
N ARG A 65 -21.72 -5.62 -10.70
CA ARG A 65 -22.77 -6.64 -10.94
C ARG A 65 -23.79 -6.70 -9.82
N GLY A 66 -23.68 -5.86 -8.81
CA GLY A 66 -24.55 -5.90 -7.64
C GLY A 66 -24.32 -7.11 -6.73
N ASN A 67 -23.22 -7.84 -6.92
CA ASN A 67 -22.84 -8.95 -6.06
C ASN A 67 -22.09 -8.45 -4.84
N THR A 68 -22.73 -8.52 -3.68
CA THR A 68 -22.16 -8.12 -2.39
C THR A 68 -21.68 -9.29 -1.55
N SER A 69 -21.81 -10.51 -2.05
CA SER A 69 -21.33 -11.71 -1.37
C SER A 69 -19.83 -11.88 -1.58
N LEU A 70 -19.11 -12.16 -0.50
CA LEU A 70 -17.67 -12.43 -0.52
C LEU A 70 -17.41 -13.89 -0.17
N ASP A 71 -16.86 -14.62 -1.12
CA ASP A 71 -16.26 -15.93 -0.86
C ASP A 71 -14.79 -15.74 -0.49
N THR A 72 -14.47 -15.92 0.76
CA THR A 72 -13.10 -15.68 1.26
C THR A 72 -12.08 -16.67 0.70
N HIS A 73 -12.47 -17.90 0.42
CA HIS A 73 -11.62 -18.87 -0.27
C HIS A 73 -11.46 -18.54 -1.74
N GLY A 74 -12.57 -18.20 -2.40
CA GLY A 74 -12.60 -17.79 -3.80
C GLY A 74 -11.75 -16.56 -4.08
N LEU A 75 -11.62 -15.65 -3.12
CA LEU A 75 -10.82 -14.44 -3.28
C LEU A 75 -9.33 -14.76 -3.57
N ILE A 76 -8.77 -15.73 -2.86
CA ILE A 76 -7.38 -16.19 -3.06
C ILE A 76 -7.24 -16.88 -4.41
N ASP A 77 -8.17 -17.77 -4.74
CA ASP A 77 -8.15 -18.49 -6.01
C ASP A 77 -8.30 -17.55 -7.20
N ASN A 78 -9.15 -16.55 -7.09
CA ASN A 78 -9.33 -15.53 -8.11
C ASN A 78 -8.06 -14.68 -8.31
N ALA A 79 -7.36 -14.35 -7.25
CA ALA A 79 -6.08 -13.66 -7.34
C ALA A 79 -5.03 -14.51 -8.09
N LYS A 80 -4.98 -15.81 -7.82
CA LYS A 80 -4.10 -16.75 -8.55
C LYS A 80 -4.48 -16.86 -10.03
N LYS A 81 -5.76 -16.97 -10.34
CA LYS A 81 -6.24 -17.02 -11.74
C LYS A 81 -5.88 -15.76 -12.50
N LEU A 82 -6.06 -14.60 -11.89
CA LEU A 82 -5.68 -13.30 -12.47
C LEU A 82 -4.18 -13.26 -12.74
N ARG A 83 -3.37 -13.64 -11.75
CA ARG A 83 -1.92 -13.70 -11.90
C ARG A 83 -1.48 -14.60 -13.05
N ASN A 84 -2.02 -15.81 -13.12
CA ASN A 84 -1.69 -16.77 -14.17
C ASN A 84 -2.07 -16.26 -15.57
N TYR A 85 -3.22 -15.60 -15.67
CA TYR A 85 -3.61 -14.94 -16.91
C TYR A 85 -2.65 -13.81 -17.28
N CYS A 86 -2.30 -12.97 -16.33
CA CYS A 86 -1.40 -11.83 -16.53
C CYS A 86 0.02 -12.25 -16.95
N ILE A 87 0.53 -13.38 -16.47
CA ILE A 87 1.83 -13.93 -16.90
C ILE A 87 1.87 -14.16 -18.42
N ARG A 88 0.75 -14.57 -19.01
CA ARG A 88 0.64 -14.85 -20.44
C ARG A 88 0.12 -13.67 -21.26
N ASN A 89 -0.36 -12.62 -20.61
CA ASN A 89 -1.03 -11.50 -21.26
C ASN A 89 -0.55 -10.17 -20.67
N SER A 90 0.75 -9.94 -20.71
CA SER A 90 1.39 -8.81 -20.02
C SER A 90 0.91 -7.43 -20.47
N GLN A 91 0.42 -7.29 -21.69
CA GLN A 91 -0.05 -6.00 -22.23
C GLN A 91 -1.54 -5.75 -22.02
N THR A 92 -2.28 -6.75 -21.57
CA THR A 92 -3.69 -6.60 -21.25
C THR A 92 -3.87 -5.72 -20.02
N LEU A 93 -4.88 -4.85 -20.05
CA LEU A 93 -5.26 -4.08 -18.86
C LEU A 93 -5.82 -5.03 -17.78
N VAL A 94 -5.46 -4.78 -16.53
CA VAL A 94 -5.90 -5.62 -15.42
C VAL A 94 -7.43 -5.66 -15.31
N MET A 95 -8.11 -4.56 -15.60
CA MET A 95 -9.57 -4.51 -15.59
C MET A 95 -10.18 -5.45 -16.63
N ASP A 96 -9.60 -5.53 -17.83
CA ASP A 96 -10.05 -6.44 -18.88
C ASP A 96 -9.70 -7.89 -18.54
N ALA A 97 -8.53 -8.12 -17.95
CA ALA A 97 -8.12 -9.43 -17.47
C ALA A 97 -9.10 -9.99 -16.43
N VAL A 98 -9.56 -9.16 -15.49
CA VAL A 98 -10.56 -9.56 -14.49
C VAL A 98 -11.88 -9.94 -15.15
N GLU A 99 -12.35 -9.17 -16.10
CA GLU A 99 -13.57 -9.52 -16.86
C GLU A 99 -13.42 -10.87 -17.57
N THR A 100 -12.26 -11.15 -18.15
CA THR A 100 -11.99 -12.40 -18.84
C THR A 100 -11.93 -13.58 -17.86
N VAL A 101 -11.28 -13.41 -16.72
CA VAL A 101 -11.01 -14.49 -15.76
C VAL A 101 -12.20 -14.73 -14.82
N LEU A 102 -12.87 -13.67 -14.38
CA LEU A 102 -13.93 -13.71 -13.38
C LEU A 102 -15.33 -13.47 -13.97
N GLY A 103 -15.40 -12.95 -15.18
CA GLY A 103 -16.64 -12.52 -15.80
C GLY A 103 -17.69 -13.62 -15.97
N THR A 104 -17.28 -14.87 -16.02
CA THR A 104 -18.16 -16.04 -16.15
C THR A 104 -18.29 -16.85 -14.87
N ALA A 105 -17.50 -16.53 -13.83
CA ALA A 105 -17.59 -17.19 -12.52
C ALA A 105 -18.67 -16.52 -11.66
N GLN A 106 -19.85 -17.00 -11.75
CA GLN A 106 -20.98 -16.66 -10.87
C GLN A 106 -21.14 -17.76 -9.85
#